data_5f1acbcd7fbc2d79d25f0ac12a894410
#
_entry.id   5f1acbcd7fbc2d79d25f0ac12a894410
#
_cell.length_a   1.000
_cell.length_b   1.000
_cell.length_c   1.000
_cell.angle_alpha   90.00
_cell.angle_beta   90.00
_cell.angle_gamma   90.00
#
_symmetry.space_group_name_H-M   'P 1'
#
loop_
_entity.id
_entity.type
_entity.pdbx_description
1 polymer ?
#
loop_
_entity_poly.entity_id
_entity_poly.type
_entity_poly.pdbx_seq_one_letter_code
_entity_poly.pdbx_strand_id
1 'polypeptide(L)'
;MTRVARHLTLKTSMACLSLSLALFCGAGSAEQDSPLGSLQSGIVTSPEEQAMGREFIAAARKQLVFIDDPLLTEYVSALGQRLSRGLVGDTDSLRFFLINSPMVNAFAGPGSRMAVFTGLVTATQTEAELASVIAHELGHVAQRHLPRMMERSRQRKLPTTAAMLAGILLGGQVGAAAMAATSGAAVADQLNYNREYEREADVLGLRILTDAGYPASATIQFLKRLDQETRLQSSGAPEYLRTHPLTQNRIALVESRIRQYPDFAEPPSLDFYHARVRIQALYGAGGADSVLANFTHHLDSTVTIDARAARYGQVLTLIRFGNYDEAIKLASDLHRDFPEDVSYRLVLADALLQSGQVEDAVSHLETLALETPESTVVAYYFADALMKAGRFEVSRKVLRRTIRAAPSNAFLYRLMARVEGEAGNLPQSFQALAEFYFLQDEVSRAIGALQHASTLVSDNAYLEASITSKISELEALQPSKP
;
A
#
# COMPACT_ATOMS: atom_id res chain seq x y z
N MET A 1 -75.20 -27.59 -43.57
CA MET A 1 -75.58 -28.95 -44.05
C MET A 1 -74.67 -29.95 -43.33
N THR A 2 -75.31 -30.56 -42.41
CA THR A 2 -75.50 -32.01 -42.18
C THR A 2 -74.24 -32.71 -41.56
N ARG A 3 -74.36 -32.92 -40.27
CA ARG A 3 -74.86 -34.17 -39.59
C ARG A 3 -73.73 -35.19 -39.43
N VAL A 4 -73.51 -35.56 -38.27
CA VAL A 4 -74.08 -36.54 -37.29
C VAL A 4 -73.09 -37.71 -37.15
N ALA A 5 -72.66 -37.95 -36.03
CA ALA A 5 -73.03 -38.72 -34.85
C ALA A 5 -72.22 -40.02 -34.68
N ARG A 6 -71.75 -40.22 -33.47
CA ARG A 6 -72.00 -41.34 -32.52
C ARG A 6 -71.42 -42.73 -32.86
N HIS A 7 -70.67 -43.32 -31.99
CA HIS A 7 -70.99 -44.26 -30.90
C HIS A 7 -69.65 -44.79 -30.35
N LEU A 8 -69.32 -44.63 -29.14
CA LEU A 8 -69.55 -45.43 -27.92
C LEU A 8 -69.37 -46.95 -28.10
N THR A 9 -68.37 -47.54 -27.45
CA THR A 9 -68.36 -48.76 -26.63
C THR A 9 -67.00 -48.98 -25.99
N LEU A 10 -66.95 -48.89 -24.82
CA LEU A 10 -66.69 -49.65 -23.58
C LEU A 10 -66.13 -51.10 -23.86
N LYS A 11 -64.98 -51.46 -23.31
CA LYS A 11 -64.76 -52.47 -22.28
C LYS A 11 -63.32 -52.95 -22.13
N THR A 12 -62.90 -52.88 -20.90
CA THR A 12 -62.24 -53.82 -20.01
C THR A 12 -60.79 -54.21 -20.18
N SER A 13 -60.08 -53.75 -19.11
CA SER A 13 -59.11 -54.50 -18.29
C SER A 13 -58.16 -55.47 -18.95
N MET A 14 -56.87 -55.18 -18.86
CA MET A 14 -55.94 -56.11 -18.21
C MET A 14 -54.66 -55.41 -17.79
N ALA A 15 -54.33 -55.57 -16.52
CA ALA A 15 -53.15 -55.11 -15.91
C ALA A 15 -51.91 -55.82 -16.46
N CYS A 16 -50.92 -55.10 -16.95
CA CYS A 16 -49.56 -55.59 -17.03
C CYS A 16 -48.65 -54.65 -16.27
N LEU A 17 -48.21 -55.10 -15.15
CA LEU A 17 -47.21 -54.52 -14.28
C LEU A 17 -45.86 -54.63 -14.96
N SER A 18 -45.41 -53.60 -15.70
CA SER A 18 -44.04 -53.52 -16.19
C SER A 18 -43.24 -52.62 -15.25
N LEU A 19 -42.41 -53.29 -14.46
CA LEU A 19 -41.41 -52.72 -13.57
C LEU A 19 -40.34 -52.01 -14.41
N SER A 20 -40.49 -50.70 -14.67
CA SER A 20 -39.46 -49.91 -15.31
C SER A 20 -38.48 -49.48 -14.23
N LEU A 21 -37.35 -50.18 -14.14
CA LEU A 21 -36.17 -49.83 -13.38
C LEU A 21 -35.55 -48.57 -14.02
N ALA A 22 -35.94 -47.41 -13.59
CA ALA A 22 -35.29 -46.16 -13.94
C ALA A 22 -33.92 -46.17 -13.25
N LEU A 23 -32.87 -46.48 -14.02
CA LEU A 23 -31.50 -46.13 -13.67
C LEU A 23 -31.45 -44.60 -13.59
N PHE A 24 -31.54 -44.08 -12.38
CA PHE A 24 -31.09 -42.72 -12.06
C PHE A 24 -29.57 -42.71 -12.19
N CYS A 25 -29.04 -42.46 -13.39
CA CYS A 25 -27.68 -41.95 -13.54
C CYS A 25 -27.69 -40.58 -12.88
N GLY A 26 -27.44 -40.55 -11.59
CA GLY A 26 -26.97 -39.34 -10.92
C GLY A 26 -25.68 -38.93 -11.61
N ALA A 27 -25.74 -37.98 -12.51
CA ALA A 27 -24.61 -37.15 -12.83
C ALA A 27 -24.20 -36.44 -11.54
N GLY A 28 -23.43 -37.16 -10.72
CA GLY A 28 -22.57 -36.50 -9.74
C GLY A 28 -21.69 -35.58 -10.58
N SER A 29 -21.98 -34.30 -10.53
CA SER A 29 -21.00 -33.26 -10.81
C SER A 29 -19.82 -33.62 -9.91
N ALA A 30 -18.84 -34.34 -10.45
CA ALA A 30 -17.51 -34.31 -9.88
C ALA A 30 -17.14 -32.82 -9.90
N GLU A 31 -17.33 -32.17 -8.77
CA GLU A 31 -16.64 -30.96 -8.45
C GLU A 31 -15.17 -31.33 -8.63
N GLN A 32 -14.64 -31.01 -9.79
CA GLN A 32 -13.22 -31.07 -10.02
C GLN A 32 -12.63 -30.15 -8.97
N ASP A 33 -12.14 -30.74 -7.89
CA ASP A 33 -11.18 -30.12 -7.02
C ASP A 33 -10.06 -29.59 -7.92
N SER A 34 -10.23 -28.34 -8.34
CA SER A 34 -9.19 -27.62 -9.04
C SER A 34 -8.01 -27.60 -8.08
N PRO A 35 -6.82 -28.05 -8.47
CA PRO A 35 -5.65 -28.02 -7.59
C PRO A 35 -5.22 -26.59 -7.20
N LEU A 36 -5.89 -25.60 -7.73
CA LEU A 36 -5.90 -24.22 -7.31
C LEU A 36 -7.07 -24.05 -6.32
N GLY A 37 -6.78 -24.05 -5.04
CA GLY A 37 -7.76 -23.86 -3.97
C GLY A 37 -8.80 -22.81 -4.32
N SER A 38 -10.03 -22.99 -3.86
CA SER A 38 -11.19 -22.18 -4.23
C SER A 38 -10.81 -20.70 -4.32
N LEU A 39 -11.05 -20.06 -5.46
CA LEU A 39 -10.79 -18.65 -5.74
C LEU A 39 -11.65 -17.66 -4.89
N GLN A 40 -12.24 -18.12 -3.80
CA GLN A 40 -12.83 -17.30 -2.74
C GLN A 40 -11.74 -16.81 -1.77
N SER A 41 -10.69 -16.25 -2.34
CA SER A 41 -9.60 -15.66 -1.60
C SER A 41 -10.04 -14.29 -1.10
N GLY A 42 -9.89 -14.05 0.18
CA GLY A 42 -10.31 -12.80 0.79
C GLY A 42 -9.34 -12.30 1.83
N ILE A 43 -9.38 -11.00 2.09
CA ILE A 43 -8.60 -10.39 3.17
C ILE A 43 -9.32 -10.64 4.49
N VAL A 44 -8.76 -11.52 5.29
CA VAL A 44 -9.26 -11.84 6.63
C VAL A 44 -8.09 -11.78 7.60
N THR A 45 -8.22 -10.99 8.66
CA THR A 45 -7.19 -10.87 9.70
C THR A 45 -7.79 -11.13 11.07
N SER A 46 -7.13 -11.97 11.87
CA SER A 46 -7.53 -12.16 13.27
C SER A 46 -6.95 -11.06 14.17
N PRO A 47 -7.48 -10.85 15.38
CA PRO A 47 -6.88 -9.94 16.37
C PRO A 47 -5.41 -10.26 16.67
N GLU A 48 -5.05 -11.54 16.69
CA GLU A 48 -3.67 -12.01 16.92
C GLU A 48 -2.76 -11.63 15.71
N GLU A 49 -3.25 -11.78 14.48
CA GLU A 49 -2.52 -11.36 13.28
C GLU A 49 -2.33 -9.85 13.26
N GLN A 50 -3.34 -9.09 13.70
CA GLN A 50 -3.23 -7.63 13.83
C GLN A 50 -2.19 -7.23 14.88
N ALA A 51 -2.18 -7.91 16.06
CA ALA A 51 -1.17 -7.68 17.09
C ALA A 51 0.24 -7.98 16.57
N MET A 52 0.41 -9.12 15.91
CA MET A 52 1.69 -9.50 15.30
C MET A 52 2.13 -8.50 14.22
N GLY A 53 1.20 -7.98 13.43
CA GLY A 53 1.48 -6.94 12.43
C GLY A 53 2.03 -5.67 13.06
N ARG A 54 1.46 -5.22 14.17
CA ARG A 54 1.98 -4.06 14.93
C ARG A 54 3.40 -4.30 15.45
N GLU A 55 3.64 -5.47 16.05
CA GLU A 55 4.99 -5.84 16.53
C GLU A 55 6.00 -5.93 15.37
N PHE A 56 5.57 -6.49 14.23
CA PHE A 56 6.38 -6.59 13.03
C PHE A 56 6.79 -5.20 12.53
N ILE A 57 5.86 -4.26 12.39
CA ILE A 57 6.17 -2.88 11.96
C ILE A 57 7.07 -2.18 12.98
N ALA A 58 6.80 -2.36 14.29
CA ALA A 58 7.66 -1.80 15.33
C ALA A 58 9.09 -2.36 15.29
N ALA A 59 9.27 -3.64 14.94
CA ALA A 59 10.58 -4.25 14.72
C ALA A 59 11.26 -3.73 13.45
N ALA A 60 10.50 -3.59 12.35
CA ALA A 60 11.00 -3.06 11.09
C ALA A 60 11.49 -1.61 11.21
N ARG A 61 10.78 -0.76 11.96
CA ARG A 61 11.17 0.65 12.21
C ARG A 61 12.49 0.81 12.96
N LYS A 62 12.96 -0.23 13.66
CA LYS A 62 14.30 -0.22 14.30
C LYS A 62 15.44 -0.40 13.30
N GLN A 63 15.15 -0.92 12.12
CA GLN A 63 16.15 -1.29 11.10
C GLN A 63 16.02 -0.47 9.82
N LEU A 64 14.83 0.04 9.52
CA LEU A 64 14.50 0.70 8.27
C LEU A 64 13.97 2.11 8.51
N VAL A 65 14.24 2.99 7.57
CA VAL A 65 13.72 4.35 7.56
C VAL A 65 12.41 4.38 6.79
N PHE A 66 11.31 4.64 7.47
CA PHE A 66 10.01 4.82 6.85
C PHE A 66 9.87 6.25 6.31
N ILE A 67 9.26 6.40 5.14
CA ILE A 67 9.00 7.70 4.55
C ILE A 67 7.73 8.31 5.17
N ASP A 68 7.88 9.52 5.64
CA ASP A 68 6.83 10.35 6.23
C ASP A 68 6.44 11.48 5.26
N ASP A 69 6.03 11.13 4.05
CA ASP A 69 5.58 12.06 3.01
C ASP A 69 4.11 11.81 2.69
N PRO A 70 3.21 12.79 2.93
CA PRO A 70 1.77 12.61 2.71
C PRO A 70 1.41 12.25 1.27
N LEU A 71 2.07 12.89 0.27
CA LEU A 71 1.80 12.65 -1.15
C LEU A 71 2.22 11.25 -1.57
N LEU A 72 3.42 10.83 -1.18
CA LEU A 72 3.92 9.49 -1.51
C LEU A 72 3.11 8.39 -0.83
N THR A 73 2.73 8.60 0.43
CA THR A 73 1.92 7.63 1.18
C THR A 73 0.51 7.53 0.61
N GLU A 74 -0.09 8.67 0.23
CA GLU A 74 -1.40 8.67 -0.41
C GLU A 74 -1.35 7.97 -1.77
N TYR A 75 -0.33 8.24 -2.59
CA TYR A 75 -0.16 7.58 -3.88
C TYR A 75 -0.10 6.05 -3.76
N VAL A 76 0.79 5.53 -2.89
CA VAL A 76 0.95 4.07 -2.71
C VAL A 76 -0.31 3.45 -2.11
N SER A 77 -0.97 4.13 -1.16
CA SER A 77 -2.22 3.67 -0.56
C SER A 77 -3.37 3.65 -1.57
N ALA A 78 -3.51 4.70 -2.40
CA ALA A 78 -4.53 4.76 -3.44
C ALA A 78 -4.32 3.67 -4.51
N LEU A 79 -3.08 3.42 -4.91
CA LEU A 79 -2.75 2.34 -5.84
C LEU A 79 -3.11 0.96 -5.23
N GLY A 80 -2.71 0.72 -3.98
CA GLY A 80 -3.03 -0.51 -3.26
C GLY A 80 -4.54 -0.72 -3.06
N GLN A 81 -5.27 0.33 -2.72
CA GLN A 81 -6.73 0.30 -2.61
C GLN A 81 -7.40 0.04 -3.96
N ARG A 82 -6.92 0.65 -5.05
CA ARG A 82 -7.41 0.38 -6.41
C ARG A 82 -7.27 -1.11 -6.75
N LEU A 83 -6.12 -1.68 -6.48
CA LEU A 83 -5.85 -3.10 -6.72
C LEU A 83 -6.69 -4.02 -5.84
N SER A 84 -7.01 -3.63 -4.62
CA SER A 84 -7.78 -4.46 -3.69
C SER A 84 -9.30 -4.43 -3.89
N ARG A 85 -9.84 -3.56 -4.76
CA ARG A 85 -11.31 -3.40 -4.97
C ARG A 85 -12.03 -4.69 -5.37
N GLY A 86 -11.36 -5.59 -6.08
CA GLY A 86 -11.91 -6.88 -6.50
C GLY A 86 -11.77 -8.00 -5.46
N LEU A 87 -11.13 -7.74 -4.32
CA LEU A 87 -10.95 -8.72 -3.26
C LEU A 87 -12.12 -8.71 -2.27
N VAL A 88 -12.47 -9.89 -1.78
CA VAL A 88 -13.49 -10.06 -0.75
C VAL A 88 -12.86 -9.86 0.63
N GLY A 89 -13.64 -9.36 1.60
CA GLY A 89 -13.21 -9.28 3.00
C GLY A 89 -12.84 -7.88 3.47
N ASP A 90 -12.00 -7.80 4.50
CA ASP A 90 -11.63 -6.56 5.19
C ASP A 90 -10.46 -5.85 4.47
N THR A 91 -10.76 -5.24 3.32
CA THR A 91 -9.78 -4.43 2.58
C THR A 91 -9.39 -3.15 3.33
N ASP A 92 -10.21 -2.69 4.28
CA ASP A 92 -9.91 -1.52 5.10
C ASP A 92 -8.82 -1.79 6.14
N SER A 93 -8.52 -3.07 6.41
CA SER A 93 -7.39 -3.46 7.26
C SER A 93 -6.03 -3.33 6.58
N LEU A 94 -5.99 -3.20 5.25
CA LEU A 94 -4.74 -3.00 4.51
C LEU A 94 -4.04 -1.71 4.94
N ARG A 95 -2.76 -1.82 5.25
CA ARG A 95 -1.89 -0.67 5.58
C ARG A 95 -0.69 -0.70 4.67
N PHE A 96 -0.44 0.43 4.01
CA PHE A 96 0.69 0.60 3.10
C PHE A 96 1.74 1.50 3.71
N PHE A 97 2.99 1.07 3.66
CA PHE A 97 4.16 1.79 4.15
C PHE A 97 5.17 1.95 3.03
N LEU A 98 5.83 3.10 3.00
CA LEU A 98 6.94 3.34 2.08
C LEU A 98 8.25 3.36 2.85
N ILE A 99 9.24 2.59 2.38
CA ILE A 99 10.54 2.44 3.02
C ILE A 99 11.60 3.14 2.18
N ASN A 100 12.35 4.07 2.79
CA ASN A 100 13.48 4.73 2.15
C ASN A 100 14.67 3.76 2.05
N SER A 101 14.76 3.07 0.95
CA SER A 101 15.86 2.16 0.65
C SER A 101 16.01 1.98 -0.85
N PRO A 102 17.24 1.97 -1.39
CA PRO A 102 17.50 1.74 -2.82
C PRO A 102 17.25 0.28 -3.24
N MET A 103 16.95 -0.62 -2.30
CA MET A 103 16.66 -2.01 -2.62
C MET A 103 15.38 -2.12 -3.45
N VAL A 104 15.42 -2.92 -4.52
CA VAL A 104 14.21 -3.29 -5.27
C VAL A 104 13.50 -4.39 -4.49
N ASN A 105 12.48 -4.00 -3.71
CA ASN A 105 11.72 -4.93 -2.86
C ASN A 105 10.32 -4.39 -2.53
N ALA A 106 9.40 -5.33 -2.22
CA ALA A 106 8.14 -5.11 -1.54
C ALA A 106 7.84 -6.36 -0.72
N PHE A 107 6.98 -6.27 0.27
CA PHE A 107 6.53 -7.45 1.02
C PHE A 107 5.16 -7.23 1.67
N ALA A 108 4.47 -8.33 1.89
CA ALA A 108 3.27 -8.41 2.71
C ALA A 108 3.60 -9.06 4.07
N GLY A 109 3.43 -8.31 5.15
CA GLY A 109 3.63 -8.76 6.53
C GLY A 109 2.33 -9.20 7.22
N PRO A 110 2.43 -9.62 8.50
CA PRO A 110 1.27 -10.02 9.30
C PRO A 110 0.23 -8.90 9.41
N GLY A 111 -1.05 -9.28 9.53
CA GLY A 111 -2.13 -8.33 9.73
C GLY A 111 -2.32 -7.36 8.56
N SER A 112 -2.05 -7.80 7.33
CA SER A 112 -2.22 -7.04 6.08
C SER A 112 -1.37 -5.75 6.00
N ARG A 113 -0.17 -5.76 6.60
CA ARG A 113 0.82 -4.68 6.49
C ARG A 113 1.65 -4.90 5.25
N MET A 114 1.60 -3.95 4.33
CA MET A 114 2.34 -4.00 3.07
C MET A 114 3.38 -2.89 3.03
N ALA A 115 4.58 -3.21 2.64
CA ALA A 115 5.64 -2.24 2.47
C ALA A 115 6.18 -2.24 1.05
N VAL A 116 6.41 -1.05 0.52
CA VAL A 116 7.00 -0.78 -0.79
C VAL A 116 8.30 -0.02 -0.56
N PHE A 117 9.38 -0.47 -1.16
CA PHE A 117 10.67 0.19 -1.08
C PHE A 117 10.80 1.26 -2.18
N THR A 118 11.44 2.37 -1.87
CA THR A 118 11.69 3.44 -2.87
C THR A 118 12.46 2.93 -4.07
N GLY A 119 13.38 1.98 -3.87
CA GLY A 119 14.12 1.32 -4.95
C GLY A 119 13.21 0.59 -5.94
N LEU A 120 12.11 -0.01 -5.49
CA LEU A 120 11.12 -0.62 -6.39
C LEU A 120 10.43 0.44 -7.24
N VAL A 121 9.93 1.54 -6.63
CA VAL A 121 9.25 2.60 -7.36
C VAL A 121 10.16 3.23 -8.41
N THR A 122 11.44 3.42 -8.09
CA THR A 122 12.41 3.99 -9.04
C THR A 122 12.88 3.01 -10.12
N ALA A 123 12.85 1.69 -9.86
CA ALA A 123 13.22 0.65 -10.83
C ALA A 123 12.08 0.32 -11.81
N THR A 124 10.83 0.57 -11.46
CA THR A 124 9.69 0.38 -12.37
C THR A 124 9.61 1.51 -13.40
N GLN A 125 9.24 1.17 -14.64
CA GLN A 125 9.14 2.12 -15.75
C GLN A 125 7.74 2.69 -15.91
N THR A 126 6.70 1.91 -15.53
CA THR A 126 5.30 2.30 -15.61
C THR A 126 4.58 2.01 -14.30
N GLU A 127 3.41 2.63 -14.10
CA GLU A 127 2.55 2.33 -12.95
C GLU A 127 2.08 0.88 -12.98
N ALA A 128 1.82 0.31 -14.16
CA ALA A 128 1.43 -1.08 -14.31
C ALA A 128 2.49 -2.06 -13.81
N GLU A 129 3.78 -1.76 -14.01
CA GLU A 129 4.87 -2.57 -13.46
C GLU A 129 4.87 -2.53 -11.92
N LEU A 130 4.74 -1.34 -11.32
CA LEU A 130 4.63 -1.19 -9.86
C LEU A 130 3.37 -1.88 -9.33
N ALA A 131 2.24 -1.67 -10.01
CA ALA A 131 0.96 -2.31 -9.70
C ALA A 131 1.06 -3.83 -9.75
N SER A 132 1.82 -4.40 -10.70
CA SER A 132 1.99 -5.84 -10.84
C SER A 132 2.68 -6.47 -9.62
N VAL A 133 3.67 -5.79 -9.06
CA VAL A 133 4.35 -6.24 -7.83
C VAL A 133 3.41 -6.14 -6.63
N ILE A 134 2.72 -5.00 -6.45
CA ILE A 134 1.76 -4.83 -5.36
C ILE A 134 0.60 -5.84 -5.47
N ALA A 135 0.12 -6.13 -6.69
CA ALA A 135 -0.90 -7.15 -6.93
C ALA A 135 -0.42 -8.57 -6.57
N HIS A 136 0.85 -8.90 -6.81
CA HIS A 136 1.46 -10.15 -6.38
C HIS A 136 1.49 -10.26 -4.85
N GLU A 137 1.90 -9.19 -4.14
CA GLU A 137 1.88 -9.14 -2.68
C GLU A 137 0.46 -9.25 -2.10
N LEU A 138 -0.52 -8.59 -2.74
CA LEU A 138 -1.94 -8.75 -2.40
C LEU A 138 -2.41 -10.20 -2.61
N GLY A 139 -1.86 -10.89 -3.62
CA GLY A 139 -2.07 -12.32 -3.83
C GLY A 139 -1.61 -13.15 -2.62
N HIS A 140 -0.45 -12.85 -2.06
CA HIS A 140 0.04 -13.49 -0.84
C HIS A 140 -0.86 -13.25 0.38
N VAL A 141 -1.36 -12.01 0.55
CA VAL A 141 -2.29 -11.67 1.63
C VAL A 141 -3.62 -12.41 1.48
N ALA A 142 -4.24 -12.32 0.30
CA ALA A 142 -5.55 -12.90 0.03
C ALA A 142 -5.57 -14.43 0.11
N GLN A 143 -4.46 -15.09 -0.25
CA GLN A 143 -4.26 -16.54 -0.10
C GLN A 143 -3.78 -16.94 1.30
N ARG A 144 -3.60 -15.97 2.21
CA ARG A 144 -3.17 -16.21 3.60
C ARG A 144 -1.86 -16.99 3.71
N HIS A 145 -0.88 -16.73 2.81
CA HIS A 145 0.36 -17.51 2.75
C HIS A 145 1.15 -17.43 4.04
N LEU A 146 1.25 -16.25 4.65
CA LEU A 146 1.97 -16.08 5.91
C LEU A 146 1.29 -16.79 7.09
N PRO A 147 -0.03 -16.65 7.34
CA PRO A 147 -0.73 -17.46 8.34
C PRO A 147 -0.60 -18.97 8.14
N ARG A 148 -0.73 -19.45 6.89
CA ARG A 148 -0.53 -20.88 6.55
C ARG A 148 0.89 -21.35 6.87
N MET A 149 1.90 -20.53 6.58
CA MET A 149 3.30 -20.81 6.92
C MET A 149 3.51 -20.86 8.45
N MET A 150 2.94 -19.93 9.17
CA MET A 150 3.03 -19.87 10.64
C MET A 150 2.36 -21.07 11.31
N GLU A 151 1.18 -21.46 10.86
CA GLU A 151 0.48 -22.64 11.39
C GLU A 151 1.32 -23.91 11.20
N ARG A 152 1.94 -24.10 10.05
CA ARG A 152 2.86 -25.21 9.82
C ARG A 152 4.09 -25.16 10.72
N SER A 153 4.64 -23.97 10.95
CA SER A 153 5.77 -23.79 11.88
C SER A 153 5.38 -24.16 13.31
N ARG A 154 4.16 -23.79 13.76
CA ARG A 154 3.60 -24.18 15.06
C ARG A 154 3.49 -25.70 15.20
N GLN A 155 2.93 -26.37 14.18
CA GLN A 155 2.79 -27.84 14.16
C GLN A 155 4.17 -28.53 14.26
N ARG A 156 5.22 -27.92 13.72
CA ARG A 156 6.62 -28.40 13.83
C ARG A 156 7.34 -27.93 15.10
N LYS A 157 6.64 -27.22 16.00
CA LYS A 157 7.20 -26.66 17.24
C LYS A 157 8.40 -25.69 17.00
N LEU A 158 8.41 -25.01 15.84
CA LEU A 158 9.40 -24.00 15.53
C LEU A 158 8.93 -22.63 16.08
N PRO A 159 9.76 -21.91 16.83
CA PRO A 159 9.39 -20.58 17.31
C PRO A 159 9.28 -19.62 16.12
N THR A 160 8.16 -18.88 16.04
CA THR A 160 7.98 -17.83 15.03
C THR A 160 7.58 -16.55 15.76
N THR A 161 8.47 -15.59 15.80
CA THR A 161 8.23 -14.28 16.41
C THR A 161 8.12 -13.21 15.34
N ALA A 162 7.47 -12.08 15.67
CA ALA A 162 7.39 -10.91 14.79
C ALA A 162 8.79 -10.41 14.35
N ALA A 163 9.77 -10.44 15.26
CA ALA A 163 11.15 -10.07 14.96
C ALA A 163 11.83 -11.03 13.97
N MET A 164 11.56 -12.34 14.10
CA MET A 164 12.09 -13.34 13.15
C MET A 164 11.47 -13.17 11.76
N LEU A 165 10.15 -12.93 11.69
CA LEU A 165 9.47 -12.62 10.43
C LEU A 165 10.00 -11.33 9.79
N ALA A 166 10.24 -10.30 10.60
CA ALA A 166 10.87 -9.07 10.13
C ALA A 166 12.24 -9.36 9.52
N GLY A 167 13.08 -10.16 10.19
CA GLY A 167 14.38 -10.57 9.65
C GLY A 167 14.28 -11.31 8.31
N ILE A 168 13.32 -12.21 8.16
CA ILE A 168 13.12 -12.99 6.92
C ILE A 168 12.61 -12.10 5.78
N LEU A 169 11.58 -11.29 6.03
CA LEU A 169 10.90 -10.47 5.01
C LEU A 169 11.71 -9.22 4.60
N LEU A 170 12.50 -8.68 5.53
CA LEU A 170 13.36 -7.52 5.28
C LEU A 170 14.70 -7.91 4.63
N GLY A 171 15.05 -9.21 4.64
CA GLY A 171 16.30 -9.71 4.08
C GLY A 171 17.53 -9.41 4.95
N GLY A 172 18.71 -9.58 4.36
CA GLY A 172 19.99 -9.30 5.02
C GLY A 172 20.53 -10.46 5.88
N GLN A 173 21.56 -10.17 6.72
CA GLN A 173 22.26 -11.19 7.50
C GLN A 173 21.38 -11.89 8.53
N VAL A 174 20.38 -11.20 9.08
CA VAL A 174 19.45 -11.76 10.07
C VAL A 174 18.53 -12.82 9.43
N GLY A 175 18.03 -12.53 8.21
CA GLY A 175 17.26 -13.52 7.42
C GLY A 175 18.10 -14.74 7.05
N ALA A 176 19.34 -14.53 6.65
CA ALA A 176 20.29 -15.62 6.35
C ALA A 176 20.61 -16.50 7.56
N ALA A 177 20.80 -15.91 8.75
CA ALA A 177 21.02 -16.64 9.99
C ALA A 177 19.80 -17.46 10.44
N ALA A 178 18.58 -16.91 10.27
CA ALA A 178 17.33 -17.62 10.55
C ALA A 178 17.14 -18.83 9.63
N MET A 179 17.52 -18.72 8.37
CA MET A 179 17.51 -19.83 7.39
C MET A 179 18.58 -20.88 7.65
N ALA A 180 19.77 -20.48 8.12
CA ALA A 180 20.88 -21.39 8.40
C ALA A 180 20.63 -22.29 9.62
N ALA A 181 19.73 -21.91 10.52
CA ALA A 181 19.39 -22.68 11.72
C ALA A 181 18.46 -23.89 11.44
N THR A 182 18.03 -24.12 10.19
CA THR A 182 17.09 -25.19 9.82
C THR A 182 17.83 -26.39 9.20
N SER A 183 17.35 -27.63 9.46
CA SER A 183 17.91 -28.84 8.85
C SER A 183 17.62 -28.91 7.35
N GLY A 184 18.51 -29.55 6.56
CA GLY A 184 18.41 -29.61 5.09
C GLY A 184 17.09 -30.16 4.55
N ALA A 185 16.44 -31.12 5.24
CA ALA A 185 15.13 -31.65 4.87
C ALA A 185 14.01 -30.60 5.09
N ALA A 186 14.09 -29.82 6.16
CA ALA A 186 13.14 -28.73 6.42
C ALA A 186 13.29 -27.59 5.41
N VAL A 187 14.52 -27.31 4.94
CA VAL A 187 14.79 -26.34 3.88
C VAL A 187 14.19 -26.76 2.54
N ALA A 188 14.36 -28.03 2.14
CA ALA A 188 13.80 -28.52 0.88
C ALA A 188 12.27 -28.46 0.85
N ASP A 189 11.65 -28.80 1.96
CA ASP A 189 10.18 -28.74 2.12
C ASP A 189 9.68 -27.28 2.12
N GLN A 190 10.38 -26.40 2.81
CA GLN A 190 10.10 -24.96 2.81
C GLN A 190 10.21 -24.36 1.39
N LEU A 191 11.22 -24.72 0.62
CA LEU A 191 11.38 -24.27 -0.76
C LEU A 191 10.27 -24.75 -1.70
N ASN A 192 9.76 -25.97 -1.51
CA ASN A 192 8.66 -26.48 -2.31
C ASN A 192 7.36 -25.75 -2.03
N TYR A 193 7.05 -25.45 -0.75
CA TYR A 193 5.88 -24.65 -0.39
C TYR A 193 5.99 -23.21 -0.89
N ASN A 194 7.17 -22.61 -0.82
CA ASN A 194 7.37 -21.27 -1.37
C ASN A 194 7.05 -21.24 -2.87
N ARG A 195 7.42 -22.27 -3.65
CA ARG A 195 7.10 -22.33 -5.08
C ARG A 195 5.59 -22.44 -5.36
N GLU A 196 4.84 -23.17 -4.53
CA GLU A 196 3.39 -23.25 -4.66
C GLU A 196 2.72 -21.91 -4.32
N TYR A 197 3.13 -21.28 -3.22
CA TYR A 197 2.66 -19.97 -2.84
C TYR A 197 2.96 -18.90 -3.90
N GLU A 198 4.16 -18.93 -4.50
CA GLU A 198 4.50 -18.06 -5.61
C GLU A 198 3.57 -18.25 -6.82
N ARG A 199 3.25 -19.50 -7.15
CA ARG A 199 2.31 -19.80 -8.25
C ARG A 199 0.88 -19.33 -7.95
N GLU A 200 0.40 -19.53 -6.73
CA GLU A 200 -0.90 -19.04 -6.29
C GLU A 200 -0.93 -17.50 -6.34
N ALA A 201 0.12 -16.83 -5.87
CA ALA A 201 0.25 -15.38 -5.88
C ALA A 201 0.36 -14.83 -7.32
N ASP A 202 1.11 -15.48 -8.22
CA ASP A 202 1.19 -15.09 -9.63
C ASP A 202 -0.17 -15.13 -10.32
N VAL A 203 -0.95 -16.21 -10.13
CA VAL A 203 -2.27 -16.37 -10.76
C VAL A 203 -3.26 -15.35 -10.23
N LEU A 204 -3.32 -15.19 -8.90
CA LEU A 204 -4.24 -14.23 -8.28
C LEU A 204 -3.79 -12.79 -8.52
N GLY A 205 -2.48 -12.52 -8.46
CA GLY A 205 -1.91 -11.20 -8.75
C GLY A 205 -2.21 -10.73 -10.17
N LEU A 206 -2.10 -11.60 -11.18
CA LEU A 206 -2.51 -11.27 -12.55
C LEU A 206 -3.99 -10.89 -12.63
N ARG A 207 -4.86 -11.61 -11.92
CA ARG A 207 -6.28 -11.28 -11.87
C ARG A 207 -6.51 -9.93 -11.18
N ILE A 208 -5.92 -9.70 -10.00
CA ILE A 208 -6.00 -8.43 -9.27
C ILE A 208 -5.56 -7.27 -10.17
N LEU A 209 -4.44 -7.44 -10.87
CA LEU A 209 -3.87 -6.44 -11.76
C LEU A 209 -4.84 -6.08 -12.90
N THR A 210 -5.38 -7.10 -13.57
CA THR A 210 -6.28 -6.91 -14.72
C THR A 210 -7.66 -6.40 -14.32
N ASP A 211 -8.20 -6.83 -13.18
CA ASP A 211 -9.47 -6.34 -12.62
C ASP A 211 -9.35 -4.84 -12.22
N ALA A 212 -8.15 -4.38 -11.87
CA ALA A 212 -7.85 -2.97 -11.61
C ALA A 212 -7.60 -2.13 -12.88
N GLY A 213 -7.67 -2.74 -14.08
CA GLY A 213 -7.54 -2.07 -15.36
C GLY A 213 -6.10 -1.90 -15.86
N TYR A 214 -5.15 -2.67 -15.35
CA TYR A 214 -3.77 -2.68 -15.81
C TYR A 214 -3.49 -3.84 -16.77
N PRO A 215 -2.57 -3.67 -17.75
CA PRO A 215 -2.19 -4.75 -18.67
C PRO A 215 -1.44 -5.87 -17.96
N ALA A 216 -1.87 -7.11 -18.18
CA ALA A 216 -1.22 -8.28 -17.60
C ALA A 216 0.26 -8.43 -18.04
N SER A 217 0.60 -7.91 -19.23
CA SER A 217 1.96 -7.94 -19.80
C SER A 217 2.99 -7.19 -18.94
N ALA A 218 2.57 -6.21 -18.13
CA ALA A 218 3.46 -5.46 -17.23
C ALA A 218 4.20 -6.38 -16.24
N THR A 219 3.54 -7.43 -15.75
CA THR A 219 4.16 -8.41 -14.84
C THR A 219 5.40 -9.05 -15.45
N ILE A 220 5.28 -9.59 -16.66
CA ILE A 220 6.40 -10.30 -17.30
C ILE A 220 7.48 -9.33 -17.80
N GLN A 221 7.10 -8.12 -18.19
CA GLN A 221 8.06 -7.08 -18.60
C GLN A 221 8.99 -6.71 -17.45
N PHE A 222 8.43 -6.44 -16.27
CA PHE A 222 9.19 -6.13 -15.06
C PHE A 222 10.09 -7.29 -14.64
N LEU A 223 9.54 -8.52 -14.53
CA LEU A 223 10.30 -9.69 -14.11
C LEU A 223 11.47 -10.02 -15.06
N LYS A 224 11.26 -9.93 -16.38
CA LYS A 224 12.33 -10.16 -17.36
C LYS A 224 13.43 -9.08 -17.27
N ARG A 225 13.06 -7.84 -17.03
CA ARG A 225 14.03 -6.76 -16.86
C ARG A 225 14.90 -6.99 -15.62
N LEU A 226 14.28 -7.33 -14.47
CA LEU A 226 15.03 -7.66 -13.25
C LEU A 226 15.97 -8.86 -13.43
N ASP A 227 15.54 -9.90 -14.16
CA ASP A 227 16.38 -11.06 -14.46
C ASP A 227 17.57 -10.67 -15.34
N GLN A 228 17.35 -9.83 -16.35
CA GLN A 228 18.44 -9.30 -17.20
C GLN A 228 19.43 -8.45 -16.41
N GLU A 229 18.96 -7.53 -15.59
CA GLU A 229 19.83 -6.70 -14.74
C GLU A 229 20.65 -7.56 -13.78
N THR A 230 20.03 -8.58 -13.19
CA THR A 230 20.73 -9.55 -12.32
C THR A 230 21.87 -10.26 -13.02
N ARG A 231 21.69 -10.63 -14.27
CA ARG A 231 22.74 -11.32 -15.08
C ARG A 231 23.89 -10.40 -15.46
N LEU A 232 23.63 -9.11 -15.57
CA LEU A 232 24.63 -8.10 -15.96
C LEU A 232 25.41 -7.54 -14.77
N GLN A 233 24.87 -7.62 -13.56
CA GLN A 233 25.47 -7.09 -12.35
C GLN A 233 26.18 -8.17 -11.56
N SER A 234 27.44 -7.93 -11.14
CA SER A 234 28.20 -8.80 -10.27
C SER A 234 27.76 -8.77 -8.80
N SER A 235 26.81 -7.88 -8.47
CA SER A 235 26.32 -7.65 -7.08
C SER A 235 25.28 -8.66 -6.59
N GLY A 236 24.88 -9.64 -7.41
CA GLY A 236 23.86 -10.64 -7.06
C GLY A 236 22.43 -10.20 -7.40
N ALA A 237 21.48 -11.10 -7.19
CA ALA A 237 20.07 -10.87 -7.48
C ALA A 237 19.47 -9.78 -6.56
N PRO A 238 18.61 -8.87 -7.09
CA PRO A 238 17.81 -7.95 -6.27
C PRO A 238 17.06 -8.70 -5.15
N GLU A 239 16.84 -8.03 -4.01
CA GLU A 239 16.22 -8.66 -2.84
C GLU A 239 14.85 -9.24 -3.18
N TYR A 240 14.07 -8.58 -4.03
CA TYR A 240 12.79 -9.09 -4.52
C TYR A 240 12.91 -10.47 -5.17
N LEU A 241 13.93 -10.73 -6.00
CA LEU A 241 14.14 -12.05 -6.61
C LEU A 241 14.73 -13.08 -5.63
N ARG A 242 15.28 -12.64 -4.50
CA ARG A 242 15.75 -13.53 -3.43
C ARG A 242 14.59 -14.02 -2.56
N THR A 243 13.64 -13.14 -2.26
CA THR A 243 12.41 -13.48 -1.51
C THR A 243 11.36 -14.16 -2.40
N HIS A 244 11.30 -13.78 -3.69
CA HIS A 244 10.39 -14.30 -4.72
C HIS A 244 11.16 -14.89 -5.91
N PRO A 245 11.75 -16.09 -5.79
CA PRO A 245 12.64 -16.64 -6.81
C PRO A 245 11.96 -16.81 -8.17
N LEU A 246 12.55 -16.21 -9.22
CA LEU A 246 12.05 -16.28 -10.57
C LEU A 246 12.55 -17.55 -11.23
N THR A 247 11.71 -18.59 -11.30
CA THR A 247 12.01 -19.85 -11.97
C THR A 247 11.46 -19.85 -13.41
N GLN A 248 12.05 -20.68 -14.29
CA GLN A 248 11.54 -20.84 -15.67
C GLN A 248 10.07 -21.30 -15.69
N ASN A 249 9.66 -22.10 -14.71
CA ASN A 249 8.27 -22.54 -14.57
C ASN A 249 7.32 -21.38 -14.23
N ARG A 250 7.74 -20.41 -13.39
CA ARG A 250 6.95 -19.21 -13.11
C ARG A 250 6.83 -18.34 -14.35
N ILE A 251 7.93 -18.10 -15.06
CA ILE A 251 7.92 -17.36 -16.33
C ILE A 251 6.92 -17.99 -17.30
N ALA A 252 7.01 -19.30 -17.55
CA ALA A 252 6.13 -20.01 -18.45
C ALA A 252 4.66 -19.97 -18.01
N LEU A 253 4.38 -20.08 -16.70
CA LEU A 253 3.04 -19.96 -16.14
C LEU A 253 2.47 -18.56 -16.40
N VAL A 254 3.20 -17.51 -16.02
CA VAL A 254 2.78 -16.11 -16.20
C VAL A 254 2.54 -15.81 -17.67
N GLU A 255 3.46 -16.20 -18.58
CA GLU A 255 3.29 -16.03 -20.03
C GLU A 255 2.06 -16.76 -20.58
N SER A 256 1.79 -17.97 -20.08
CA SER A 256 0.60 -18.73 -20.51
C SER A 256 -0.70 -18.07 -20.06
N ARG A 257 -0.71 -17.47 -18.85
CA ARG A 257 -1.87 -16.80 -18.27
C ARG A 257 -2.12 -15.46 -18.91
N ILE A 258 -1.08 -14.67 -19.19
CA ILE A 258 -1.19 -13.36 -19.86
C ILE A 258 -1.97 -13.48 -21.17
N ARG A 259 -1.77 -14.56 -21.94
CA ARG A 259 -2.50 -14.80 -23.20
C ARG A 259 -4.02 -14.93 -23.04
N GLN A 260 -4.52 -15.07 -21.81
CA GLN A 260 -5.96 -15.18 -21.51
C GLN A 260 -6.60 -13.79 -21.27
N TYR A 261 -5.79 -12.75 -21.14
CA TYR A 261 -6.22 -11.37 -20.90
C TYR A 261 -6.03 -10.52 -22.14
N PRO A 262 -6.85 -9.46 -22.31
CA PRO A 262 -6.64 -8.48 -23.35
C PRO A 262 -5.27 -7.83 -23.22
N ASP A 263 -4.57 -7.66 -24.34
CA ASP A 263 -3.35 -6.85 -24.38
C ASP A 263 -3.70 -5.44 -24.83
N PHE A 264 -3.26 -4.46 -24.05
CA PHE A 264 -3.46 -3.05 -24.34
C PHE A 264 -2.32 -2.20 -23.76
N ALA A 265 -2.07 -1.06 -24.36
CA ALA A 265 -1.12 -0.10 -23.83
C ALA A 265 -1.76 0.71 -22.71
N GLU A 266 -1.12 0.73 -21.55
CA GLU A 266 -1.52 1.59 -20.44
C GLU A 266 -1.24 3.06 -20.81
N PRO A 267 -2.21 3.98 -20.60
CA PRO A 267 -1.90 5.40 -20.69
C PRO A 267 -0.91 5.78 -19.57
N PRO A 268 0.08 6.64 -19.87
CA PRO A 268 1.07 7.04 -18.85
C PRO A 268 0.40 7.70 -17.64
N SER A 269 0.71 7.22 -16.44
CA SER A 269 0.23 7.78 -15.18
C SER A 269 1.14 8.91 -14.70
N LEU A 270 0.64 10.14 -14.71
CA LEU A 270 1.40 11.29 -14.22
C LEU A 270 1.69 11.18 -12.72
N ASP A 271 0.75 10.63 -11.95
CA ASP A 271 0.92 10.43 -10.50
C ASP A 271 2.09 9.49 -10.19
N PHE A 272 2.25 8.43 -11.00
CA PHE A 272 3.40 7.54 -10.90
C PHE A 272 4.71 8.28 -11.16
N TYR A 273 4.77 9.07 -12.23
CA TYR A 273 5.97 9.84 -12.55
C TYR A 273 6.27 10.89 -11.49
N HIS A 274 5.26 11.58 -10.95
CA HIS A 274 5.42 12.51 -9.83
C HIS A 274 5.96 11.79 -8.58
N ALA A 275 5.41 10.63 -8.22
CA ALA A 275 5.90 9.86 -7.08
C ALA A 275 7.36 9.43 -7.27
N ARG A 276 7.72 8.93 -8.47
CA ARG A 276 9.08 8.51 -8.80
C ARG A 276 10.08 9.66 -8.72
N VAL A 277 9.80 10.79 -9.35
CA VAL A 277 10.72 11.95 -9.31
C VAL A 277 10.77 12.59 -7.93
N ARG A 278 9.66 12.56 -7.16
CA ARG A 278 9.63 13.03 -5.77
C ARG A 278 10.56 12.21 -4.89
N ILE A 279 10.56 10.88 -5.05
CA ILE A 279 11.50 9.99 -4.37
C ILE A 279 12.95 10.35 -4.76
N GLN A 280 13.22 10.51 -6.05
CA GLN A 280 14.57 10.83 -6.54
C GLN A 280 15.05 12.20 -6.05
N ALA A 281 14.18 13.21 -6.06
CA ALA A 281 14.51 14.57 -5.65
C ALA A 281 14.74 14.68 -4.12
N LEU A 282 13.83 14.11 -3.31
CA LEU A 282 13.83 14.31 -1.86
C LEU A 282 14.67 13.29 -1.10
N TYR A 283 14.80 12.06 -1.62
CA TYR A 283 15.47 10.94 -0.92
C TYR A 283 16.66 10.39 -1.69
N GLY A 284 16.88 10.85 -2.92
CA GLY A 284 18.05 10.48 -3.74
C GLY A 284 19.37 10.91 -3.08
N ALA A 285 20.42 10.11 -3.31
CA ALA A 285 21.77 10.42 -2.85
C ALA A 285 22.43 11.50 -3.70
N GLY A 286 23.37 12.25 -3.14
CA GLY A 286 24.16 13.27 -3.83
C GLY A 286 23.79 14.71 -3.44
N GLY A 287 24.58 15.65 -3.94
CA GLY A 287 24.33 17.10 -3.80
C GLY A 287 23.36 17.62 -4.86
N ALA A 288 23.03 18.92 -4.78
CA ALA A 288 22.07 19.59 -5.66
C ALA A 288 22.36 19.34 -7.16
N ASP A 289 23.58 19.60 -7.59
CA ASP A 289 23.97 19.46 -9.01
C ASP A 289 23.81 18.02 -9.53
N SER A 290 24.16 17.03 -8.70
CA SER A 290 24.04 15.62 -9.06
C SER A 290 22.59 15.18 -9.20
N VAL A 291 21.71 15.64 -8.30
CA VAL A 291 20.27 15.31 -8.32
C VAL A 291 19.59 16.06 -9.46
N LEU A 292 19.91 17.33 -9.70
CA LEU A 292 19.40 18.11 -10.84
C LEU A 292 19.80 17.52 -12.18
N ALA A 293 21.05 17.04 -12.32
CA ALA A 293 21.53 16.42 -13.55
C ALA A 293 20.69 15.20 -13.96
N ASN A 294 20.17 14.42 -12.98
CA ASN A 294 19.29 13.29 -13.28
C ASN A 294 18.01 13.70 -14.01
N PHE A 295 17.51 14.91 -13.75
CA PHE A 295 16.28 15.41 -14.40
C PHE A 295 16.57 16.10 -15.73
N THR A 296 17.78 16.67 -15.94
CA THR A 296 18.13 17.39 -17.17
C THR A 296 18.04 16.49 -18.40
N HIS A 297 18.45 15.23 -18.30
CA HIS A 297 18.36 14.28 -19.42
C HIS A 297 16.91 13.97 -19.85
N HIS A 298 15.94 14.15 -18.96
CA HIS A 298 14.53 13.92 -19.28
C HIS A 298 13.81 15.14 -19.84
N LEU A 299 14.41 16.35 -19.74
CA LEU A 299 13.81 17.58 -20.29
C LEU A 299 13.73 17.56 -21.82
N ASP A 300 14.69 16.90 -22.47
CA ASP A 300 14.75 16.75 -23.93
C ASP A 300 13.94 15.53 -24.41
N SER A 301 13.25 14.85 -23.51
CA SER A 301 12.41 13.68 -23.84
C SER A 301 11.28 14.11 -24.78
N THR A 302 11.05 13.32 -25.82
CA THR A 302 9.88 13.45 -26.70
C THR A 302 8.58 13.07 -26.00
N VAL A 303 8.67 12.43 -24.81
CA VAL A 303 7.52 12.08 -23.97
C VAL A 303 7.19 13.27 -23.07
N THR A 304 6.13 13.96 -23.37
CA THR A 304 5.68 15.18 -22.65
C THR A 304 5.55 14.99 -21.14
N ILE A 305 5.12 13.79 -20.70
CA ILE A 305 4.94 13.47 -19.27
C ILE A 305 6.28 13.40 -18.55
N ASP A 306 7.31 12.80 -19.16
CA ASP A 306 8.65 12.73 -18.57
C ASP A 306 9.23 14.14 -18.37
N ALA A 307 9.09 15.02 -19.36
CA ALA A 307 9.55 16.40 -19.26
C ALA A 307 8.81 17.20 -18.16
N ARG A 308 7.50 17.01 -18.03
CA ARG A 308 6.70 17.64 -16.95
C ARG A 308 7.16 17.17 -15.59
N ALA A 309 7.26 15.85 -15.39
CA ALA A 309 7.72 15.26 -14.15
C ALA A 309 9.16 15.67 -13.83
N ALA A 310 10.05 15.74 -14.82
CA ALA A 310 11.42 16.20 -14.64
C ALA A 310 11.48 17.64 -14.10
N ARG A 311 10.70 18.57 -14.67
CA ARG A 311 10.57 19.95 -14.14
C ARG A 311 10.08 19.98 -12.70
N TYR A 312 9.08 19.14 -12.36
CA TYR A 312 8.60 18.99 -10.99
C TYR A 312 9.71 18.47 -10.06
N GLY A 313 10.48 17.47 -10.49
CA GLY A 313 11.65 16.97 -9.75
C GLY A 313 12.74 18.03 -9.54
N GLN A 314 12.97 18.92 -10.51
CA GLN A 314 13.88 20.06 -10.36
C GLN A 314 13.38 21.02 -9.28
N VAL A 315 12.09 21.39 -9.28
CA VAL A 315 11.51 22.25 -8.22
C VAL A 315 11.72 21.65 -6.84
N LEU A 316 11.39 20.38 -6.66
CA LEU A 316 11.59 19.68 -5.39
C LEU A 316 13.05 19.67 -4.94
N THR A 317 13.97 19.48 -5.90
CA THR A 317 15.41 19.51 -5.61
C THR A 317 15.86 20.89 -5.18
N LEU A 318 15.42 21.94 -5.87
CA LEU A 318 15.73 23.33 -5.51
C LEU A 318 15.22 23.69 -4.11
N ILE A 319 13.98 23.26 -3.76
CA ILE A 319 13.43 23.43 -2.41
C ILE A 319 14.31 22.70 -1.38
N ARG A 320 14.64 21.42 -1.63
CA ARG A 320 15.47 20.61 -0.71
C ARG A 320 16.81 21.26 -0.39
N PHE A 321 17.43 21.92 -1.36
CA PHE A 321 18.75 22.53 -1.20
C PHE A 321 18.71 24.03 -0.93
N GLY A 322 17.52 24.62 -0.68
CA GLY A 322 17.37 26.02 -0.23
C GLY A 322 17.40 27.06 -1.35
N ASN A 323 17.33 26.68 -2.62
CA ASN A 323 17.31 27.58 -3.77
C ASN A 323 15.87 28.03 -4.08
N TYR A 324 15.25 28.73 -3.10
CA TYR A 324 13.80 29.00 -3.12
C TYR A 324 13.36 29.93 -4.25
N ASP A 325 14.15 30.96 -4.59
CA ASP A 325 13.78 31.93 -5.65
C ASP A 325 13.67 31.24 -7.02
N GLU A 326 14.60 30.36 -7.33
CA GLU A 326 14.56 29.56 -8.55
C GLU A 326 13.45 28.53 -8.52
N ALA A 327 13.22 27.89 -7.36
CA ALA A 327 12.12 26.95 -7.14
C ALA A 327 10.75 27.62 -7.38
N ILE A 328 10.52 28.81 -6.82
CA ILE A 328 9.28 29.57 -7.01
C ILE A 328 9.07 29.91 -8.48
N LYS A 329 10.13 30.41 -9.16
CA LYS A 329 10.05 30.72 -10.58
C LYS A 329 9.63 29.52 -11.41
N LEU A 330 10.34 28.39 -11.25
CA LEU A 330 10.07 27.17 -12.03
C LEU A 330 8.71 26.55 -11.68
N ALA A 331 8.29 26.58 -10.40
CA ALA A 331 6.97 26.13 -9.96
C ALA A 331 5.85 27.00 -10.51
N SER A 332 6.07 28.34 -10.58
CA SER A 332 5.11 29.27 -11.19
C SER A 332 4.96 29.03 -12.68
N ASP A 333 6.05 28.74 -13.37
CA ASP A 333 6.01 28.36 -14.79
C ASP A 333 5.26 27.06 -15.01
N LEU A 334 5.47 26.03 -14.15
CA LEU A 334 4.72 24.78 -14.20
C LEU A 334 3.22 25.00 -13.93
N HIS A 335 2.87 25.78 -12.91
CA HIS A 335 1.48 26.11 -12.63
C HIS A 335 0.81 26.88 -13.77
N ARG A 336 1.49 27.85 -14.38
CA ARG A 336 0.96 28.58 -15.54
C ARG A 336 0.73 27.68 -16.75
N ASP A 337 1.68 26.75 -17.03
CA ASP A 337 1.60 25.84 -18.16
C ASP A 337 0.56 24.73 -17.96
N PHE A 338 0.29 24.35 -16.70
CA PHE A 338 -0.63 23.27 -16.29
C PHE A 338 -1.44 23.66 -15.05
N PRO A 339 -2.38 24.61 -15.17
CA PRO A 339 -3.06 25.22 -14.02
C PRO A 339 -3.95 24.25 -13.23
N GLU A 340 -4.44 23.19 -13.88
CA GLU A 340 -5.33 22.20 -13.26
C GLU A 340 -4.56 21.13 -12.44
N ASP A 341 -3.23 21.09 -12.55
CA ASP A 341 -2.44 20.07 -11.86
C ASP A 341 -2.21 20.44 -10.40
N VAL A 342 -2.82 19.67 -9.51
CA VAL A 342 -2.76 19.88 -8.06
C VAL A 342 -1.32 19.78 -7.54
N SER A 343 -0.50 18.87 -8.08
CA SER A 343 0.88 18.66 -7.63
C SER A 343 1.76 19.89 -7.87
N TYR A 344 1.55 20.60 -9.00
CA TYR A 344 2.32 21.81 -9.31
C TYR A 344 1.87 23.00 -8.46
N ARG A 345 0.59 23.08 -8.14
CA ARG A 345 0.06 24.09 -7.21
C ARG A 345 0.56 23.84 -5.79
N LEU A 346 0.61 22.60 -5.34
CA LEU A 346 1.13 22.24 -4.03
C LEU A 346 2.64 22.52 -3.91
N VAL A 347 3.44 22.20 -4.94
CA VAL A 347 4.88 22.45 -4.87
C VAL A 347 5.22 23.94 -4.94
N LEU A 348 4.41 24.75 -5.65
CA LEU A 348 4.53 26.20 -5.61
C LEU A 348 4.26 26.75 -4.19
N ALA A 349 3.18 26.28 -3.55
CA ALA A 349 2.87 26.64 -2.18
C ALA A 349 3.97 26.22 -1.20
N ASP A 350 4.55 25.04 -1.37
CA ASP A 350 5.68 24.58 -0.54
C ASP A 350 6.91 25.48 -0.74
N ALA A 351 7.27 25.82 -1.99
CA ALA A 351 8.36 26.76 -2.28
C ALA A 351 8.15 28.12 -1.61
N LEU A 352 6.93 28.67 -1.69
CA LEU A 352 6.55 29.93 -1.01
C LEU A 352 6.68 29.82 0.51
N LEU A 353 6.21 28.70 1.10
CA LEU A 353 6.31 28.46 2.55
C LEU A 353 7.77 28.36 3.02
N GLN A 354 8.62 27.68 2.27
CA GLN A 354 10.02 27.46 2.63
C GLN A 354 10.85 28.75 2.44
N SER A 355 10.44 29.63 1.52
CA SER A 355 11.05 30.96 1.33
C SER A 355 10.59 32.01 2.36
N GLY A 356 9.60 31.68 3.22
CA GLY A 356 9.03 32.60 4.19
C GLY A 356 7.88 33.48 3.65
N GLN A 357 7.44 33.29 2.40
CA GLN A 357 6.31 34.00 1.79
C GLN A 357 4.99 33.34 2.22
N VAL A 358 4.72 33.35 3.54
CA VAL A 358 3.66 32.55 4.18
C VAL A 358 2.26 33.00 3.73
N GLU A 359 2.01 34.32 3.65
CA GLU A 359 0.69 34.84 3.27
C GLU A 359 0.34 34.53 1.80
N ASP A 360 1.33 34.57 0.90
CA ASP A 360 1.13 34.20 -0.51
C ASP A 360 0.79 32.73 -0.63
N ALA A 361 1.49 31.86 0.13
CA ALA A 361 1.20 30.44 0.18
C ALA A 361 -0.21 30.15 0.73
N VAL A 362 -0.63 30.84 1.80
CA VAL A 362 -1.98 30.70 2.38
C VAL A 362 -3.03 31.09 1.35
N SER A 363 -2.89 32.22 0.67
CA SER A 363 -3.83 32.71 -0.34
C SER A 363 -3.96 31.74 -1.52
N HIS A 364 -2.82 31.20 -1.97
CA HIS A 364 -2.77 30.22 -3.04
C HIS A 364 -3.45 28.88 -2.66
N LEU A 365 -3.18 28.38 -1.45
CA LEU A 365 -3.75 27.14 -0.94
C LEU A 365 -5.23 27.28 -0.55
N GLU A 366 -5.68 28.46 -0.11
CA GLU A 366 -7.10 28.71 0.13
C GLU A 366 -7.93 28.55 -1.14
N THR A 367 -7.44 29.13 -2.25
CA THR A 367 -8.08 28.98 -3.57
C THR A 367 -8.11 27.51 -3.98
N LEU A 368 -7.00 26.79 -3.86
CA LEU A 368 -6.90 25.36 -4.20
C LEU A 368 -7.84 24.51 -3.34
N ALA A 369 -7.93 24.78 -2.03
CA ALA A 369 -8.81 24.05 -1.11
C ALA A 369 -10.31 24.27 -1.39
N LEU A 370 -10.68 25.42 -1.93
CA LEU A 370 -12.06 25.70 -2.39
C LEU A 370 -12.39 24.92 -3.66
N GLU A 371 -11.43 24.78 -4.56
CA GLU A 371 -11.59 24.03 -5.82
C GLU A 371 -11.54 22.51 -5.62
N THR A 372 -10.85 22.04 -4.60
CA THR A 372 -10.64 20.60 -4.31
C THR A 372 -11.04 20.23 -2.87
N PRO A 373 -12.31 20.43 -2.45
CA PRO A 373 -12.76 20.33 -1.07
C PRO A 373 -12.63 18.93 -0.45
N GLU A 374 -12.53 17.90 -1.29
CA GLU A 374 -12.38 16.48 -0.87
C GLU A 374 -10.92 16.03 -0.78
N SER A 375 -9.96 16.87 -1.22
CA SER A 375 -8.55 16.49 -1.21
C SER A 375 -7.95 16.59 0.20
N THR A 376 -7.62 15.45 0.77
CA THR A 376 -6.96 15.36 2.10
C THR A 376 -5.56 15.97 2.08
N VAL A 377 -4.85 15.82 0.98
CA VAL A 377 -3.50 16.39 0.81
C VAL A 377 -3.55 17.92 0.70
N VAL A 378 -4.46 18.47 -0.09
CA VAL A 378 -4.62 19.93 -0.17
C VAL A 378 -5.00 20.51 1.19
N ALA A 379 -5.94 19.87 1.90
CA ALA A 379 -6.32 20.29 3.26
C ALA A 379 -5.14 20.22 4.23
N TYR A 380 -4.27 19.22 4.12
CA TYR A 380 -3.04 19.11 4.92
C TYR A 380 -2.11 20.29 4.67
N TYR A 381 -1.77 20.59 3.40
CA TYR A 381 -0.87 21.70 3.05
C TYR A 381 -1.47 23.05 3.43
N PHE A 382 -2.78 23.25 3.24
CA PHE A 382 -3.47 24.46 3.65
C PHE A 382 -3.44 24.65 5.18
N ALA A 383 -3.69 23.59 5.94
CA ALA A 383 -3.62 23.65 7.39
C ALA A 383 -2.18 23.91 7.91
N ASP A 384 -1.14 23.35 7.24
CA ASP A 384 0.27 23.64 7.59
C ASP A 384 0.62 25.10 7.30
N ALA A 385 0.17 25.65 6.16
CA ALA A 385 0.36 27.08 5.83
C ALA A 385 -0.33 27.99 6.84
N LEU A 386 -1.58 27.69 7.22
CA LEU A 386 -2.32 28.43 8.25
C LEU A 386 -1.61 28.37 9.61
N MET A 387 -1.06 27.23 9.99
CA MET A 387 -0.28 27.07 11.21
C MET A 387 0.97 27.97 11.18
N LYS A 388 1.72 27.98 10.07
CA LYS A 388 2.90 28.82 9.89
C LYS A 388 2.55 30.31 9.88
N ALA A 389 1.33 30.67 9.44
CA ALA A 389 0.78 32.03 9.53
C ALA A 389 0.27 32.40 10.93
N GLY A 390 0.38 31.53 11.95
CA GLY A 390 -0.17 31.72 13.28
C GLY A 390 -1.69 31.65 13.38
N ARG A 391 -2.38 31.20 12.30
CA ARG A 391 -3.85 31.11 12.21
C ARG A 391 -4.34 29.76 12.76
N PHE A 392 -3.96 29.43 14.01
CA PHE A 392 -4.16 28.11 14.63
C PHE A 392 -5.63 27.66 14.67
N GLU A 393 -6.58 28.56 14.98
CA GLU A 393 -7.99 28.23 15.06
C GLU A 393 -8.56 27.79 13.70
N VAL A 394 -8.16 28.46 12.63
CA VAL A 394 -8.60 28.12 11.27
C VAL A 394 -7.97 26.79 10.83
N SER A 395 -6.67 26.63 11.07
CA SER A 395 -5.94 25.37 10.81
C SER A 395 -6.60 24.19 11.51
N ARG A 396 -6.90 24.32 12.80
CA ARG A 396 -7.62 23.31 13.61
C ARG A 396 -8.98 22.96 13.02
N LYS A 397 -9.75 23.95 12.57
CA LYS A 397 -11.05 23.74 11.96
C LYS A 397 -10.96 22.96 10.66
N VAL A 398 -9.98 23.27 9.79
CA VAL A 398 -9.69 22.53 8.57
C VAL A 398 -9.35 21.08 8.92
N LEU A 399 -8.39 20.85 9.81
CA LEU A 399 -7.96 19.52 10.20
C LEU A 399 -9.07 18.67 10.83
N ARG A 400 -9.89 19.24 11.72
CA ARG A 400 -11.04 18.52 12.31
C ARG A 400 -12.06 18.08 11.28
N ARG A 401 -12.32 18.91 10.26
CA ARG A 401 -13.20 18.52 9.15
C ARG A 401 -12.60 17.37 8.36
N THR A 402 -11.32 17.48 8.00
CA THR A 402 -10.61 16.50 7.17
C THR A 402 -10.41 15.17 7.91
N ILE A 403 -10.07 15.18 9.21
CA ILE A 403 -9.97 13.98 10.05
C ILE A 403 -11.31 13.22 10.10
N ARG A 404 -12.46 13.91 10.16
CA ARG A 404 -13.77 13.22 10.12
C ARG A 404 -14.02 12.50 8.81
N ALA A 405 -13.51 13.03 7.70
CA ALA A 405 -13.63 12.41 6.38
C ALA A 405 -12.60 11.28 6.15
N ALA A 406 -11.40 11.42 6.74
CA ALA A 406 -10.29 10.49 6.60
C ALA A 406 -9.66 10.14 7.95
N PRO A 407 -10.37 9.42 8.84
CA PRO A 407 -9.92 9.16 10.21
C PRO A 407 -8.69 8.25 10.33
N SER A 408 -8.37 7.51 9.28
CA SER A 408 -7.17 6.65 9.23
C SER A 408 -5.92 7.36 8.67
N ASN A 409 -6.02 8.63 8.27
CA ASN A 409 -4.87 9.37 7.76
C ASN A 409 -4.01 9.93 8.92
N ALA A 410 -2.92 9.24 9.21
CA ALA A 410 -2.02 9.58 10.32
C ALA A 410 -1.41 10.98 10.22
N PHE A 411 -1.13 11.47 8.99
CA PHE A 411 -0.49 12.78 8.80
C PHE A 411 -1.35 13.94 9.30
N LEU A 412 -2.68 13.82 9.21
CA LEU A 412 -3.60 14.83 9.73
C LEU A 412 -3.48 14.96 11.25
N TYR A 413 -3.33 13.85 11.96
CA TYR A 413 -3.14 13.86 13.42
C TYR A 413 -1.77 14.39 13.81
N ARG A 414 -0.71 14.07 13.05
CA ARG A 414 0.60 14.66 13.29
C ARG A 414 0.60 16.18 13.12
N LEU A 415 -0.07 16.67 12.08
CA LEU A 415 -0.20 18.11 11.88
C LEU A 415 -1.10 18.73 12.95
N MET A 416 -2.20 18.08 13.35
CA MET A 416 -3.03 18.54 14.47
C MET A 416 -2.21 18.64 15.75
N ALA A 417 -1.35 17.68 16.05
CA ALA A 417 -0.47 17.71 17.22
C ALA A 417 0.45 18.95 17.20
N ARG A 418 1.01 19.28 16.03
CA ARG A 418 1.84 20.48 15.85
C ARG A 418 1.01 21.76 16.06
N VAL A 419 -0.16 21.84 15.42
CA VAL A 419 -1.06 23.01 15.55
C VAL A 419 -1.47 23.25 17.01
N GLU A 420 -1.84 22.19 17.74
CA GLU A 420 -2.20 22.29 19.16
C GLU A 420 -0.99 22.66 20.02
N GLY A 421 0.19 22.13 19.70
CA GLY A 421 1.44 22.45 20.40
C GLY A 421 1.83 23.91 20.24
N GLU A 422 1.84 24.45 19.01
CA GLU A 422 2.13 25.86 18.71
C GLU A 422 1.07 26.81 19.30
N ALA A 423 -0.19 26.35 19.42
CA ALA A 423 -1.26 27.10 20.06
C ALA A 423 -1.22 27.04 21.61
N GLY A 424 -0.25 26.31 22.21
CA GLY A 424 -0.12 26.13 23.65
C GLY A 424 -1.06 25.10 24.29
N ASN A 425 -1.81 24.33 23.49
CA ASN A 425 -2.76 23.30 23.95
C ASN A 425 -2.05 21.95 24.10
N LEU A 426 -1.08 21.85 25.01
CA LEU A 426 -0.21 20.67 25.14
C LEU A 426 -0.96 19.34 25.38
N PRO A 427 -1.99 19.24 26.24
CA PRO A 427 -2.73 17.99 26.38
C PRO A 427 -3.33 17.49 25.05
N GLN A 428 -3.94 18.37 24.27
CA GLN A 428 -4.54 18.07 22.97
C GLN A 428 -3.48 17.71 21.94
N SER A 429 -2.32 18.37 21.98
CA SER A 429 -1.16 18.04 21.14
C SER A 429 -0.71 16.60 21.37
N PHE A 430 -0.54 16.17 22.63
CA PHE A 430 -0.16 14.81 22.95
C PHE A 430 -1.25 13.77 22.61
N GLN A 431 -2.54 14.14 22.75
CA GLN A 431 -3.63 13.26 22.30
C GLN A 431 -3.59 13.03 20.78
N ALA A 432 -3.43 14.11 20.00
CA ALA A 432 -3.30 13.98 18.55
C ALA A 432 -2.03 13.19 18.15
N LEU A 433 -0.92 13.40 18.88
CA LEU A 433 0.32 12.64 18.68
C LEU A 433 0.13 11.14 18.99
N ALA A 434 -0.68 10.80 19.98
CA ALA A 434 -1.01 9.43 20.30
C ALA A 434 -1.79 8.73 19.16
N GLU A 435 -2.77 9.41 18.58
CA GLU A 435 -3.50 8.87 17.41
C GLU A 435 -2.57 8.70 16.21
N PHE A 436 -1.65 9.65 15.97
CA PHE A 436 -0.62 9.48 14.94
C PHE A 436 0.19 8.20 15.17
N TYR A 437 0.73 8.00 16.38
CA TYR A 437 1.53 6.81 16.68
C TYR A 437 0.72 5.51 16.59
N PHE A 438 -0.53 5.54 17.04
CA PHE A 438 -1.42 4.39 16.93
C PHE A 438 -1.65 3.98 15.47
N LEU A 439 -1.93 4.93 14.59
CA LEU A 439 -2.12 4.70 13.16
C LEU A 439 -0.82 4.26 12.45
N GLN A 440 0.33 4.53 13.07
CA GLN A 440 1.64 4.09 12.60
C GLN A 440 2.08 2.73 13.20
N ASP A 441 1.17 2.01 13.88
CA ASP A 441 1.44 0.76 14.59
C ASP A 441 2.47 0.89 15.73
N GLU A 442 2.68 2.10 16.28
CA GLU A 442 3.62 2.41 17.36
C GLU A 442 2.90 2.53 18.72
N VAL A 443 2.17 1.48 19.13
CA VAL A 443 1.27 1.48 20.30
C VAL A 443 1.96 1.95 21.58
N SER A 444 3.20 1.52 21.84
CA SER A 444 3.95 1.95 23.04
C SER A 444 4.22 3.45 23.07
N ARG A 445 4.48 4.07 21.89
CA ARG A 445 4.66 5.51 21.79
C ARG A 445 3.33 6.27 21.95
N ALA A 446 2.23 5.69 21.44
CA ALA A 446 0.90 6.23 21.64
C ALA A 446 0.51 6.28 23.13
N ILE A 447 0.75 5.19 23.87
CA ILE A 447 0.54 5.14 25.33
C ILE A 447 1.42 6.20 26.02
N GLY A 448 2.70 6.29 25.70
CA GLY A 448 3.60 7.29 26.27
C GLY A 448 3.13 8.73 26.04
N ALA A 449 2.63 9.04 24.84
CA ALA A 449 2.08 10.35 24.53
C ALA A 449 0.82 10.64 25.39
N LEU A 450 -0.08 9.69 25.56
CA LEU A 450 -1.26 9.86 26.41
C LEU A 450 -0.90 9.99 27.91
N GLN A 451 0.11 9.26 28.37
CA GLN A 451 0.64 9.43 29.72
C GLN A 451 1.17 10.85 29.96
N HIS A 452 1.90 11.42 28.97
CA HIS A 452 2.31 12.81 29.02
C HIS A 452 1.10 13.76 29.03
N ALA A 453 0.11 13.52 28.17
CA ALA A 453 -1.13 14.30 28.18
C ALA A 453 -1.79 14.31 29.57
N SER A 454 -1.89 13.13 30.22
CA SER A 454 -2.50 12.98 31.57
C SER A 454 -1.78 13.82 32.62
N THR A 455 -0.45 13.95 32.58
CA THR A 455 0.31 14.78 33.56
C THR A 455 0.05 16.28 33.41
N LEU A 456 -0.49 16.72 32.28
CA LEU A 456 -0.75 18.13 31.97
C LEU A 456 -2.21 18.55 32.18
N VAL A 457 -3.09 17.59 32.53
CA VAL A 457 -4.51 17.85 32.79
C VAL A 457 -4.71 17.92 34.30
N SER A 458 -4.90 19.12 34.85
CA SER A 458 -5.12 19.32 36.30
C SER A 458 -6.55 19.63 36.68
N ASP A 459 -7.37 20.19 35.78
CA ASP A 459 -8.68 20.75 36.12
C ASP A 459 -9.82 20.34 35.16
N ASN A 460 -9.61 19.29 34.35
CA ASN A 460 -10.62 18.83 33.41
C ASN A 460 -10.84 17.31 33.55
N ALA A 461 -11.72 16.93 34.50
CA ALA A 461 -12.01 15.53 34.80
C ALA A 461 -12.55 14.72 33.57
N TYR A 462 -13.26 15.38 32.63
CA TYR A 462 -13.71 14.72 31.41
C TYR A 462 -12.54 14.36 30.48
N LEU A 463 -11.60 15.28 30.31
CA LEU A 463 -10.42 15.07 29.50
C LEU A 463 -9.52 13.99 30.11
N GLU A 464 -9.33 14.02 31.42
CA GLU A 464 -8.56 13.02 32.17
C GLU A 464 -9.17 11.62 32.02
N ALA A 465 -10.49 11.50 32.21
CA ALA A 465 -11.20 10.22 32.03
C ALA A 465 -11.09 9.70 30.59
N SER A 466 -11.18 10.57 29.57
CA SER A 466 -11.03 10.22 28.17
C SER A 466 -9.62 9.68 27.88
N ILE A 467 -8.58 10.35 28.38
CA ILE A 467 -7.19 9.92 28.22
C ILE A 467 -6.95 8.57 28.89
N THR A 468 -7.43 8.41 30.15
CA THR A 468 -7.28 7.16 30.90
C THR A 468 -7.97 5.99 30.19
N SER A 469 -9.20 6.21 29.69
CA SER A 469 -9.93 5.20 28.91
C SER A 469 -9.16 4.78 27.67
N LYS A 470 -8.57 5.74 26.94
CA LYS A 470 -7.79 5.44 25.73
C LYS A 470 -6.48 4.71 26.05
N ILE A 471 -5.81 5.04 27.15
CA ILE A 471 -4.63 4.29 27.61
C ILE A 471 -5.01 2.82 27.85
N SER A 472 -6.10 2.57 28.60
CA SER A 472 -6.56 1.19 28.89
C SER A 472 -6.91 0.42 27.60
N GLU A 473 -7.55 1.09 26.64
CA GLU A 473 -7.82 0.49 25.32
C GLU A 473 -6.53 0.08 24.60
N LEU A 474 -5.53 0.96 24.56
CA LEU A 474 -4.25 0.68 23.88
C LEU A 474 -3.41 -0.36 24.62
N GLU A 475 -3.45 -0.39 25.96
CA GLU A 475 -2.76 -1.41 26.77
C GLU A 475 -3.33 -2.81 26.51
N ALA A 476 -4.66 -2.92 26.32
CA ALA A 476 -5.30 -4.18 25.94
C ALA A 476 -4.87 -4.72 24.56
N LEU A 477 -4.32 -3.86 23.69
CA LEU A 477 -3.77 -4.25 22.38
C LEU A 477 -2.32 -4.72 22.46
N GLN A 478 -1.64 -4.51 23.59
CA GLN A 478 -0.29 -5.03 23.80
C GLN A 478 -0.35 -6.51 24.16
N PRO A 479 0.59 -7.34 23.68
CA PRO A 479 0.65 -8.72 24.12
C PRO A 479 0.86 -8.76 25.65
N SER A 480 0.12 -9.64 26.33
CA SER A 480 0.36 -9.91 27.74
C SER A 480 1.85 -10.26 27.91
N LYS A 481 2.56 -9.50 28.73
CA LYS A 481 3.95 -9.82 29.08
C LYS A 481 3.99 -11.24 29.61
N PRO A 482 4.93 -12.10 29.14
CA PRO A 482 5.06 -13.47 29.60
C PRO A 482 5.38 -13.56 31.10
#